data_be4d625c1df57cfbb7e97662f4b13da0
#
_entry.id   be4d625c1df57cfbb7e97662f4b13da0
#
_cell.length_a   1.000
_cell.length_b   1.000
_cell.length_c   1.000
_cell.angle_alpha   90.00
_cell.angle_beta   90.00
_cell.angle_gamma   90.00
#
_symmetry.space_group_name_H-M   'P 1'
#
loop_
_entity.id
_entity.type
_entity.pdbx_description
1 polymer ?
#
loop_
_entity_poly.entity_id
_entity_poly.type
_entity_poly.pdbx_seq_one_letter_code
_entity_poly.pdbx_strand_id
1 'polypeptide(L)'
;PDDPVSVSPFVLQEFLVVAYNGNEDRVILEAWGQNAVYLPSRFGAGGVASFNCNGGEWVWDDPRPYIIYGILVIDDCTLRIPAGARVYTHGGLAKAVDPVTGSSYRYNDGFLAVVGSGRLVVEGSRERPVIFEDDRPEAEFDAVAGQWTGIWLQAGTRGNRIEHCIIRNSIIGVRVDSAAELRLKDVQVYQTAGSGLIGVHAEIRAENCLFYRNTGFSIQLEYGGDYFFDYCTATSFGVDGEALRMSNVLCRSVDCAEFSLFPLRARFRNCILTGSRPDQVSLENRSSDATLLDYSFAHCLVKVRDLIKPNAYPEFLSYCQPCLNLTVKDTVFLDIGEDNFRLDTLRSRANRFGTPIPTILKDLDGKQRDLIAPDAGCFEIEF
;
A
#
# COMPACT_ATOMS: atom_id res chain seq x y z
N PRO A 1 24.67 23.34 4.81
CA PRO A 1 25.87 22.53 4.68
C PRO A 1 25.80 21.79 3.38
N ASP A 2 26.90 21.89 2.62
CA ASP A 2 27.01 21.37 1.26
C ASP A 2 27.64 19.96 1.25
N ASP A 3 27.33 19.13 2.24
CA ASP A 3 27.86 17.78 2.30
C ASP A 3 27.25 16.91 1.20
N PRO A 4 28.05 16.08 0.54
CA PRO A 4 27.57 15.21 -0.52
C PRO A 4 26.43 14.30 -0.05
N VAL A 5 25.44 14.03 -0.91
CA VAL A 5 24.34 13.10 -0.63
C VAL A 5 24.84 11.72 -0.16
N SER A 6 26.04 11.33 -0.56
CA SER A 6 26.69 10.07 -0.18
C SER A 6 27.05 9.95 1.31
N VAL A 7 27.08 11.05 2.06
CA VAL A 7 27.35 11.05 3.52
C VAL A 7 26.11 11.42 4.35
N SER A 8 24.95 11.48 3.72
CA SER A 8 23.67 11.74 4.40
C SER A 8 22.91 10.43 4.62
N PRO A 9 22.26 10.19 5.76
CA PRO A 9 22.20 11.06 6.93
C PRO A 9 23.51 11.05 7.73
N PHE A 10 23.81 12.16 8.44
CA PHE A 10 24.94 12.27 9.36
C PHE A 10 24.44 12.49 10.79
N VAL A 11 25.18 11.97 11.76
CA VAL A 11 24.84 12.04 13.18
C VAL A 11 25.65 13.13 13.85
N LEU A 12 24.96 14.07 14.51
CA LEU A 12 25.55 15.06 15.39
C LEU A 12 25.32 14.60 16.82
N GLN A 13 26.37 14.50 17.61
CA GLN A 13 26.29 14.16 19.03
C GLN A 13 26.86 15.27 19.89
N GLU A 14 26.12 15.61 20.95
CA GLU A 14 26.50 16.54 21.99
C GLU A 14 26.16 15.94 23.36
N PHE A 15 26.75 16.48 24.42
CA PHE A 15 26.52 16.01 25.76
C PHE A 15 25.90 17.13 26.59
N LEU A 16 24.73 16.87 27.17
CA LEU A 16 24.19 17.68 28.25
C LEU A 16 24.75 17.13 29.56
N VAL A 17 25.56 17.95 30.24
CA VAL A 17 26.12 17.61 31.54
C VAL A 17 25.23 18.19 32.64
N VAL A 18 24.72 17.34 33.50
CA VAL A 18 23.91 17.71 34.66
C VAL A 18 24.71 17.49 35.92
N ALA A 19 25.16 18.57 36.59
CA ALA A 19 25.89 18.51 37.86
C ALA A 19 24.95 18.77 39.03
N TYR A 20 24.95 17.87 40.04
CA TYR A 20 24.12 18.00 41.23
C TYR A 20 24.81 17.35 42.43
N ASN A 21 24.81 18.01 43.58
CA ASN A 21 25.35 17.51 44.85
C ASN A 21 26.76 16.84 44.74
N GLY A 22 27.62 17.39 43.91
CA GLY A 22 28.97 16.83 43.66
C GLY A 22 29.03 15.63 42.74
N ASN A 23 27.90 15.21 42.13
CA ASN A 23 27.84 14.21 41.08
C ASN A 23 27.63 14.89 39.71
N GLU A 24 28.00 14.19 38.65
CA GLU A 24 27.84 14.62 37.26
C GLU A 24 27.24 13.47 36.45
N ASP A 25 26.09 13.74 35.84
CA ASP A 25 25.46 12.84 34.85
C ASP A 25 25.58 13.44 33.46
N ARG A 26 25.78 12.58 32.48
CA ARG A 26 25.84 12.97 31.07
C ARG A 26 24.67 12.37 30.31
N VAL A 27 23.90 13.23 29.65
CA VAL A 27 22.86 12.83 28.70
C VAL A 27 23.38 13.06 27.30
N ILE A 28 23.38 12.02 26.48
CA ILE A 28 23.75 12.13 25.07
C ILE A 28 22.58 12.80 24.33
N LEU A 29 22.87 13.89 23.65
CA LEU A 29 21.98 14.53 22.70
C LEU A 29 22.43 14.12 21.31
N GLU A 30 21.58 13.42 20.59
CA GLU A 30 21.89 12.96 19.25
C GLU A 30 20.88 13.57 18.27
N ALA A 31 21.38 14.08 17.14
CA ALA A 31 20.55 14.61 16.08
C ALA A 31 21.01 14.05 14.73
N TRP A 32 20.05 13.54 13.98
CA TRP A 32 20.29 13.06 12.63
C TRP A 32 20.10 14.21 11.64
N GLY A 33 21.16 14.55 10.92
CA GLY A 33 21.12 15.57 9.87
C GLY A 33 20.99 14.92 8.51
N GLN A 34 20.14 15.48 7.65
CA GLN A 34 19.95 15.02 6.29
C GLN A 34 19.91 16.18 5.32
N ASN A 35 20.70 16.11 4.25
CA ASN A 35 20.59 17.05 3.16
C ASN A 35 19.42 16.63 2.27
N ALA A 36 18.33 17.38 2.30
CA ALA A 36 17.06 17.02 1.67
C ALA A 36 16.34 18.24 1.09
N VAL A 37 15.37 17.98 0.23
CA VAL A 37 14.37 18.96 -0.21
C VAL A 37 13.20 18.91 0.77
N TYR A 38 13.10 19.91 1.65
CA TYR A 38 12.04 19.94 2.65
C TYR A 38 10.78 20.63 2.09
N LEU A 39 9.64 20.00 2.35
CA LEU A 39 8.31 20.51 2.00
C LEU A 39 7.54 20.82 3.30
N PRO A 40 7.82 21.95 3.96
CA PRO A 40 7.39 22.23 5.33
C PRO A 40 5.94 22.71 5.40
N SER A 41 4.97 21.83 5.26
CA SER A 41 3.55 22.17 5.35
C SER A 41 3.07 22.38 6.79
N ARG A 42 3.58 21.60 7.75
CA ARG A 42 3.15 21.65 9.17
C ARG A 42 3.33 23.03 9.80
N PHE A 43 4.33 23.77 9.40
CA PHE A 43 4.64 25.09 9.92
C PHE A 43 4.08 26.24 9.08
N GLY A 44 3.44 25.93 7.96
CA GLY A 44 2.76 26.90 7.13
C GLY A 44 1.38 27.32 7.67
N ALA A 45 0.78 28.34 7.11
CA ALA A 45 -0.59 28.73 7.45
C ALA A 45 -1.56 27.58 7.12
N GLY A 46 -2.23 27.03 8.13
CA GLY A 46 -3.17 25.93 7.99
C GLY A 46 -2.57 24.52 8.00
N GLY A 47 -1.24 24.36 8.12
CA GLY A 47 -0.59 23.05 8.22
C GLY A 47 -0.63 22.19 6.95
N VAL A 48 -0.98 22.76 5.81
CA VAL A 48 -1.11 22.08 4.51
C VAL A 48 -0.33 22.84 3.45
N ALA A 49 0.57 22.15 2.72
CA ALA A 49 1.16 22.67 1.50
C ALA A 49 0.32 22.21 0.30
N SER A 50 -0.20 23.13 -0.48
CA SER A 50 -0.93 22.84 -1.71
C SER A 50 -0.11 23.33 -2.91
N PHE A 51 0.08 22.41 -3.86
CA PHE A 51 0.73 22.72 -5.14
C PHE A 51 -0.28 22.67 -6.26
N ASN A 52 -0.36 23.78 -6.99
CA ASN A 52 -1.12 23.93 -8.22
C ASN A 52 -0.18 24.45 -9.28
N CYS A 53 -0.14 23.82 -10.44
CA CYS A 53 0.70 24.24 -11.57
C CYS A 53 -0.10 24.53 -12.85
N ASN A 54 -1.40 24.84 -12.70
CA ASN A 54 -2.32 25.18 -13.79
C ASN A 54 -2.34 24.12 -14.90
N GLY A 55 -2.49 22.86 -14.50
CA GLY A 55 -2.49 21.71 -15.41
C GLY A 55 -1.09 21.31 -15.93
N GLY A 56 -0.03 21.96 -15.45
CA GLY A 56 1.35 21.62 -15.79
C GLY A 56 1.89 20.42 -15.00
N GLU A 57 3.21 20.34 -14.95
CA GLU A 57 3.93 19.24 -14.29
C GLU A 57 4.96 19.77 -13.29
N TRP A 58 5.07 19.08 -12.16
CA TRP A 58 6.11 19.27 -11.17
C TRP A 58 6.94 18.00 -11.06
N VAL A 59 8.19 18.05 -11.48
CA VAL A 59 9.08 16.90 -11.51
C VAL A 59 10.00 16.92 -10.28
N TRP A 60 10.06 15.81 -9.57
CA TRP A 60 10.97 15.62 -8.44
C TRP A 60 12.29 14.98 -8.90
N ASP A 61 13.11 15.72 -9.60
CA ASP A 61 14.37 15.25 -10.19
C ASP A 61 15.63 15.64 -9.40
N ASP A 62 15.47 16.24 -8.21
CA ASP A 62 16.58 16.51 -7.31
C ASP A 62 17.15 15.18 -6.78
N PRO A 63 18.48 14.96 -6.81
CA PRO A 63 19.10 13.75 -6.31
C PRO A 63 18.99 13.58 -4.78
N ARG A 64 18.68 14.66 -4.05
CA ARG A 64 18.43 14.60 -2.60
C ARG A 64 17.05 14.02 -2.34
N PRO A 65 16.85 13.36 -1.18
CA PRO A 65 15.52 12.92 -0.80
C PRO A 65 14.57 14.08 -0.57
N TYR A 66 13.29 13.84 -0.81
CA TYR A 66 12.20 14.77 -0.50
C TYR A 66 11.61 14.42 0.87
N ILE A 67 11.42 15.43 1.71
CA ILE A 67 10.79 15.25 3.03
C ILE A 67 9.49 16.04 3.07
N ILE A 68 8.39 15.32 3.13
CA ILE A 68 7.05 15.89 3.35
C ILE A 68 6.86 16.05 4.86
N TYR A 69 6.76 17.28 5.33
CA TYR A 69 6.60 17.57 6.75
C TYR A 69 5.16 17.96 7.07
N GLY A 70 4.27 16.98 7.18
CA GLY A 70 2.84 17.17 7.36
C GLY A 70 2.04 16.75 6.12
N ILE A 71 1.18 17.61 5.60
CA ILE A 71 0.28 17.33 4.48
C ILE A 71 0.75 18.03 3.22
N LEU A 72 0.96 17.26 2.15
CA LEU A 72 1.19 17.78 0.81
C LEU A 72 0.00 17.47 -0.08
N VAL A 73 -0.60 18.50 -0.67
CA VAL A 73 -1.73 18.38 -1.60
C VAL A 73 -1.28 18.75 -3.01
N ILE A 74 -1.59 17.89 -3.97
CA ILE A 74 -1.38 18.11 -5.39
C ILE A 74 -2.75 18.37 -6.04
N ASP A 75 -2.96 19.59 -6.51
CA ASP A 75 -4.18 20.03 -7.16
C ASP A 75 -3.85 20.68 -8.50
N ASP A 76 -4.61 20.34 -9.56
CA ASP A 76 -4.40 20.84 -10.91
C ASP A 76 -2.92 20.83 -11.37
N CYS A 77 -2.23 19.75 -11.04
CA CYS A 77 -0.80 19.55 -11.26
C CYS A 77 -0.49 18.07 -11.41
N THR A 78 0.38 17.71 -12.33
CA THR A 78 0.95 16.36 -12.38
C THR A 78 2.24 16.34 -11.55
N LEU A 79 2.22 15.64 -10.41
CA LEU A 79 3.44 15.33 -9.68
C LEU A 79 4.10 14.12 -10.33
N ARG A 80 5.28 14.31 -10.94
CA ARG A 80 6.10 13.23 -11.51
C ARG A 80 7.30 12.93 -10.63
N ILE A 81 7.46 11.67 -10.25
CA ILE A 81 8.54 11.20 -9.38
C ILE A 81 9.36 10.15 -10.16
N PRO A 82 10.57 10.50 -10.60
CA PRO A 82 11.41 9.62 -11.42
C PRO A 82 12.12 8.55 -10.58
N ALA A 83 12.74 7.60 -11.27
CA ALA A 83 13.42 6.45 -10.71
C ALA A 83 14.55 6.81 -9.71
N GLY A 84 14.52 6.18 -8.55
CA GLY A 84 15.50 6.34 -7.49
C GLY A 84 15.21 7.47 -6.50
N ALA A 85 14.10 8.20 -6.68
CA ALA A 85 13.69 9.19 -5.71
C ALA A 85 13.32 8.52 -4.37
N ARG A 86 13.72 9.16 -3.26
CA ARG A 86 13.32 8.79 -1.90
C ARG A 86 12.41 9.87 -1.35
N VAL A 87 11.26 9.45 -0.86
CA VAL A 87 10.25 10.34 -0.30
C VAL A 87 10.03 9.93 1.15
N TYR A 88 10.55 10.74 2.04
CA TYR A 88 10.33 10.59 3.46
C TYR A 88 9.14 11.43 3.89
N THR A 89 8.35 10.91 4.81
CA THR A 89 7.18 11.63 5.30
C THR A 89 7.18 11.69 6.80
N HIS A 90 7.28 12.90 7.34
CA HIS A 90 7.16 13.14 8.77
C HIS A 90 5.68 13.13 9.15
N GLY A 91 5.26 12.07 9.80
CA GLY A 91 3.92 11.88 10.31
C GLY A 91 3.79 12.19 11.81
N GLY A 92 2.67 11.85 12.37
CA GLY A 92 2.37 11.96 13.80
C GLY A 92 0.99 12.53 14.05
N LEU A 93 0.72 12.83 15.33
CA LEU A 93 -0.55 13.36 15.76
C LEU A 93 -0.51 14.89 15.78
N ALA A 94 -1.14 15.51 14.80
CA ALA A 94 -1.28 16.96 14.70
C ALA A 94 -2.57 17.44 15.37
N LYS A 95 -2.62 18.74 15.70
CA LYS A 95 -3.81 19.39 16.30
C LYS A 95 -4.26 20.52 15.36
N ALA A 96 -5.54 20.54 15.06
CA ALA A 96 -6.18 21.64 14.35
C ALA A 96 -7.33 22.22 15.16
N VAL A 97 -7.77 23.42 14.79
CA VAL A 97 -8.94 24.09 15.33
C VAL A 97 -9.95 24.26 14.20
N ASP A 98 -11.15 23.78 14.41
CA ASP A 98 -12.26 24.00 13.49
C ASP A 98 -12.56 25.51 13.44
N PRO A 99 -12.48 26.16 12.29
CA PRO A 99 -12.65 27.61 12.17
C PRO A 99 -14.10 28.07 12.40
N VAL A 100 -15.07 27.16 12.31
CA VAL A 100 -16.50 27.46 12.49
C VAL A 100 -16.92 27.28 13.94
N THR A 101 -16.51 26.17 14.58
CA THR A 101 -16.94 25.83 15.94
C THR A 101 -15.94 26.26 17.02
N GLY A 102 -14.70 26.58 16.65
CA GLY A 102 -13.59 26.83 17.57
C GLY A 102 -13.10 25.57 18.32
N SER A 103 -13.67 24.41 18.02
CA SER A 103 -13.30 23.15 18.66
C SER A 103 -11.97 22.64 18.16
N SER A 104 -11.10 22.21 19.08
CA SER A 104 -9.83 21.57 18.69
C SER A 104 -10.02 20.07 18.49
N TYR A 105 -9.42 19.54 17.44
CA TYR A 105 -9.38 18.12 17.15
C TYR A 105 -7.97 17.68 16.79
N ARG A 106 -7.71 16.38 16.94
CA ARG A 106 -6.45 15.75 16.55
C ARG A 106 -6.66 14.90 15.31
N TYR A 107 -5.65 14.86 14.44
CA TYR A 107 -5.65 14.03 13.23
C TYR A 107 -4.25 13.46 13.00
N ASN A 108 -4.18 12.34 12.28
CA ASN A 108 -2.92 11.81 11.83
C ASN A 108 -2.41 12.66 10.67
N ASP A 109 -1.18 13.09 10.78
CA ASP A 109 -0.48 13.94 9.82
C ASP A 109 0.49 13.10 8.96
N GLY A 110 1.18 13.73 8.03
CA GLY A 110 2.14 13.05 7.18
C GLY A 110 1.47 12.26 6.05
N PHE A 111 0.92 12.96 5.04
CA PHE A 111 0.41 12.29 3.86
C PHE A 111 0.54 13.12 2.58
N LEU A 112 0.57 12.40 1.46
CA LEU A 112 0.48 12.96 0.12
C LEU A 112 -0.96 12.77 -0.37
N ALA A 113 -1.68 13.87 -0.63
CA ALA A 113 -3.01 13.86 -1.20
C ALA A 113 -3.00 14.36 -2.65
N VAL A 114 -3.74 13.69 -3.52
CA VAL A 114 -4.03 14.16 -4.88
C VAL A 114 -5.50 14.48 -4.94
N VAL A 115 -5.83 15.70 -5.38
CA VAL A 115 -7.22 16.22 -5.37
C VAL A 115 -7.56 16.85 -6.72
N GLY A 116 -8.85 17.04 -6.97
CA GLY A 116 -9.33 17.77 -8.15
C GLY A 116 -8.84 17.17 -9.47
N SER A 117 -8.18 17.97 -10.28
CA SER A 117 -7.53 17.53 -11.52
C SER A 117 -6.05 17.15 -11.35
N GLY A 118 -5.56 17.10 -10.12
CA GLY A 118 -4.22 16.65 -9.78
C GLY A 118 -3.97 15.20 -10.19
N ARG A 119 -2.69 14.87 -10.38
CA ARG A 119 -2.26 13.54 -10.81
C ARG A 119 -0.94 13.14 -10.17
N LEU A 120 -0.82 11.88 -9.75
CA LEU A 120 0.43 11.29 -9.27
C LEU A 120 0.98 10.31 -10.33
N VAL A 121 2.23 10.52 -10.72
CA VAL A 121 2.94 9.70 -11.69
C VAL A 121 4.29 9.31 -11.08
N VAL A 122 4.40 8.08 -10.59
CA VAL A 122 5.63 7.52 -10.05
C VAL A 122 6.24 6.58 -11.08
N GLU A 123 7.46 6.87 -11.52
CA GLU A 123 8.17 6.17 -12.60
C GLU A 123 9.50 5.62 -12.07
N GLY A 124 9.42 4.68 -11.13
CA GLY A 124 10.60 3.94 -10.68
C GLY A 124 11.15 3.00 -11.75
N SER A 125 12.28 2.40 -11.45
CA SER A 125 12.79 1.25 -12.18
C SER A 125 13.15 0.13 -11.19
N ARG A 126 13.33 -1.08 -11.67
CA ARG A 126 13.70 -2.21 -10.82
C ARG A 126 15.01 -1.95 -10.08
N GLU A 127 16.01 -1.42 -10.77
CA GLU A 127 17.34 -1.13 -10.23
C GLU A 127 17.31 0.10 -9.31
N ARG A 128 16.35 1.00 -9.53
CA ARG A 128 16.17 2.23 -8.77
C ARG A 128 14.68 2.48 -8.50
N PRO A 129 14.06 1.70 -7.58
CA PRO A 129 12.67 1.94 -7.22
C PRO A 129 12.51 3.31 -6.55
N VAL A 130 11.30 3.86 -6.63
CA VAL A 130 10.91 4.98 -5.78
C VAL A 130 10.50 4.43 -4.43
N ILE A 131 10.92 5.08 -3.35
CA ILE A 131 10.63 4.62 -1.99
C ILE A 131 9.86 5.71 -1.25
N PHE A 132 8.68 5.35 -0.72
CA PHE A 132 7.92 6.14 0.23
C PHE A 132 7.99 5.48 1.61
N GLU A 133 8.49 6.21 2.57
CA GLU A 133 8.65 5.74 3.95
C GLU A 133 8.59 6.90 4.95
N ASP A 134 8.66 6.60 6.23
CA ASP A 134 8.82 7.61 7.27
C ASP A 134 10.21 8.24 7.27
N ASP A 135 10.37 9.34 8.01
CA ASP A 135 11.62 10.09 8.12
C ASP A 135 12.48 9.70 9.33
N ARG A 136 12.22 8.52 9.92
CA ARG A 136 12.95 7.98 11.05
C ARG A 136 13.99 6.95 10.61
N PRO A 137 15.26 7.34 10.45
CA PRO A 137 16.31 6.44 9.97
C PRO A 137 16.88 5.50 11.05
N GLU A 138 16.43 5.63 12.31
CA GLU A 138 16.90 4.81 13.41
C GLU A 138 16.41 3.36 13.24
N ALA A 139 17.31 2.39 13.39
CA ALA A 139 17.04 0.98 13.15
C ALA A 139 15.82 0.43 13.95
N GLU A 140 15.54 1.02 15.10
CA GLU A 140 14.39 0.66 15.94
C GLU A 140 13.04 1.00 15.30
N PHE A 141 13.01 1.95 14.33
CA PHE A 141 11.79 2.35 13.59
C PHE A 141 11.67 1.70 12.22
N ASP A 142 12.72 1.05 11.70
CA ASP A 142 12.71 0.44 10.37
C ASP A 142 11.57 -0.57 10.18
N ALA A 143 11.16 -1.23 11.26
CA ALA A 143 10.08 -2.21 11.27
C ALA A 143 8.81 -1.73 12.02
N VAL A 144 8.58 -0.42 12.15
CA VAL A 144 7.42 0.12 12.89
C VAL A 144 6.38 0.69 11.93
N ALA A 145 5.22 0.05 11.86
CA ALA A 145 4.09 0.52 11.08
C ALA A 145 3.44 1.80 11.67
N GLY A 146 2.77 2.59 10.82
CA GLY A 146 1.95 3.72 11.29
C GLY A 146 2.71 5.01 11.55
N GLN A 147 3.93 5.16 11.01
CA GLN A 147 4.77 6.35 11.22
C GLN A 147 4.27 7.56 10.43
N TRP A 148 3.55 7.35 9.32
CA TRP A 148 2.94 8.38 8.49
C TRP A 148 1.59 7.87 7.95
N THR A 149 0.74 8.77 7.45
CA THR A 149 -0.64 8.38 7.09
C THR A 149 -0.72 7.57 5.81
N GLY A 150 0.00 7.97 4.73
CA GLY A 150 -0.01 7.25 3.45
C GLY A 150 -0.25 8.15 2.23
N ILE A 151 -0.60 7.53 1.09
CA ILE A 151 -0.94 8.21 -0.15
C ILE A 151 -2.46 8.17 -0.32
N TRP A 152 -3.05 9.33 -0.62
CA TRP A 152 -4.50 9.46 -0.76
C TRP A 152 -4.87 10.08 -2.11
N LEU A 153 -5.53 9.30 -2.95
CA LEU A 153 -6.10 9.74 -4.22
C LEU A 153 -7.58 10.03 -4.00
N GLN A 154 -7.93 11.31 -3.93
CA GLN A 154 -9.30 11.74 -3.66
C GLN A 154 -10.24 11.46 -4.82
N ALA A 155 -11.53 11.54 -4.51
CA ALA A 155 -12.61 11.23 -5.42
C ALA A 155 -12.49 11.95 -6.77
N GLY A 156 -12.64 11.19 -7.86
CA GLY A 156 -12.62 11.69 -9.22
C GLY A 156 -11.24 11.95 -9.84
N THR A 157 -10.14 11.81 -9.08
CA THR A 157 -8.78 11.95 -9.64
C THR A 157 -8.46 10.84 -10.63
N ARG A 158 -7.84 11.16 -11.77
CA ARG A 158 -7.63 10.22 -12.86
C ARG A 158 -6.21 10.20 -13.39
N GLY A 159 -5.84 9.07 -14.01
CA GLY A 159 -4.53 8.89 -14.63
C GLY A 159 -3.39 8.77 -13.62
N ASN A 160 -3.69 8.43 -12.36
CA ASN A 160 -2.68 8.13 -11.37
C ASN A 160 -2.03 6.78 -11.69
N ARG A 161 -0.70 6.76 -11.63
CA ARG A 161 0.07 5.53 -11.83
C ARG A 161 1.28 5.49 -10.91
N ILE A 162 1.57 4.31 -10.38
CA ILE A 162 2.73 4.05 -9.53
C ILE A 162 3.42 2.80 -10.09
N GLU A 163 4.66 2.95 -10.53
CA GLU A 163 5.44 1.88 -11.14
C GLU A 163 6.78 1.71 -10.42
N HIS A 164 7.19 0.46 -10.16
CA HIS A 164 8.44 0.10 -9.48
C HIS A 164 8.65 0.92 -8.19
N CYS A 165 7.76 0.74 -7.23
CA CYS A 165 7.71 1.54 -6.03
C CYS A 165 7.62 0.67 -4.77
N ILE A 166 8.20 1.15 -3.70
CA ILE A 166 8.08 0.58 -2.35
C ILE A 166 7.36 1.61 -1.47
N ILE A 167 6.28 1.18 -0.80
CA ILE A 167 5.52 2.00 0.14
C ILE A 167 5.49 1.24 1.47
N ARG A 168 6.05 1.81 2.55
CA ARG A 168 6.15 1.12 3.82
C ARG A 168 5.94 2.01 5.03
N ASN A 169 5.73 1.40 6.19
CA ASN A 169 5.66 2.02 7.51
C ASN A 169 4.50 3.02 7.69
N SER A 170 3.53 3.04 6.79
CA SER A 170 2.39 3.94 6.84
C SER A 170 1.22 3.40 7.71
N ILE A 171 0.23 4.25 7.95
CA ILE A 171 -1.07 3.81 8.49
C ILE A 171 -1.85 3.08 7.39
N ILE A 172 -1.94 3.68 6.20
CA ILE A 172 -2.54 3.09 5.00
C ILE A 172 -1.52 3.26 3.88
N GLY A 173 -1.26 2.21 3.11
CA GLY A 173 -0.32 2.34 1.99
C GLY A 173 -0.84 3.32 0.94
N VAL A 174 -1.91 2.93 0.22
CA VAL A 174 -2.59 3.78 -0.76
C VAL A 174 -4.10 3.70 -0.57
N ARG A 175 -4.76 4.85 -0.50
CA ARG A 175 -6.21 4.98 -0.50
C ARG A 175 -6.68 5.63 -1.80
N VAL A 176 -7.67 5.01 -2.45
CA VAL A 176 -8.28 5.45 -3.71
C VAL A 176 -9.77 5.64 -3.49
N ASP A 177 -10.23 6.88 -3.53
CA ASP A 177 -11.62 7.23 -3.27
C ASP A 177 -12.52 7.13 -4.52
N SER A 178 -13.80 7.40 -4.33
CA SER A 178 -14.86 7.19 -5.31
C SER A 178 -14.55 7.79 -6.68
N ALA A 179 -14.70 6.98 -7.72
CA ALA A 179 -14.43 7.34 -9.12
C ALA A 179 -12.98 7.80 -9.41
N ALA A 180 -12.06 7.63 -8.46
CA ALA A 180 -10.64 7.82 -8.72
C ALA A 180 -10.05 6.60 -9.44
N GLU A 181 -9.04 6.82 -10.25
CA GLU A 181 -8.30 5.78 -10.99
C GLU A 181 -6.89 5.61 -10.43
N LEU A 182 -6.44 4.35 -10.33
CA LEU A 182 -5.05 4.02 -9.99
C LEU A 182 -4.57 2.83 -10.81
N ARG A 183 -3.37 2.96 -11.38
CA ARG A 183 -2.61 1.83 -11.95
C ARG A 183 -1.37 1.58 -11.11
N LEU A 184 -1.21 0.33 -10.68
CA LEU A 184 -0.04 -0.16 -9.95
C LEU A 184 0.70 -1.17 -10.81
N LYS A 185 2.02 -1.03 -10.91
CA LYS A 185 2.86 -1.99 -11.60
C LYS A 185 4.17 -2.19 -10.86
N ASP A 186 4.51 -3.45 -10.57
CA ASP A 186 5.75 -3.80 -9.86
C ASP A 186 5.90 -3.02 -8.54
N VAL A 187 4.82 -2.99 -7.72
CA VAL A 187 4.75 -2.21 -6.47
C VAL A 187 4.74 -3.15 -5.26
N GLN A 188 5.49 -2.78 -4.24
CA GLN A 188 5.45 -3.43 -2.94
C GLN A 188 4.83 -2.48 -1.91
N VAL A 189 3.80 -2.96 -1.18
CA VAL A 189 3.18 -2.21 -0.08
C VAL A 189 3.20 -3.08 1.16
N TYR A 190 3.91 -2.66 2.16
CA TYR A 190 4.04 -3.46 3.36
C TYR A 190 4.18 -2.67 4.64
N GLN A 191 3.97 -3.37 5.75
CA GLN A 191 4.16 -2.84 7.10
C GLN A 191 3.31 -1.60 7.35
N THR A 192 1.99 -1.75 7.08
CA THR A 192 1.01 -0.72 7.41
C THR A 192 0.27 -1.05 8.71
N ALA A 193 -0.05 -0.03 9.50
CA ALA A 193 -0.85 -0.20 10.72
C ALA A 193 -2.33 -0.49 10.42
N GLY A 194 -2.78 -0.20 9.21
CA GLY A 194 -4.09 -0.52 8.66
C GLY A 194 -3.94 -1.35 7.39
N SER A 195 -4.66 -0.98 6.33
CA SER A 195 -4.66 -1.73 5.08
C SER A 195 -3.58 -1.24 4.11
N GLY A 196 -3.02 -2.18 3.31
CA GLY A 196 -2.02 -1.86 2.31
C GLY A 196 -2.59 -1.04 1.14
N LEU A 197 -3.70 -1.50 0.57
CA LEU A 197 -4.43 -0.82 -0.50
C LEU A 197 -5.91 -0.74 -0.13
N ILE A 198 -6.49 0.45 -0.22
CA ILE A 198 -7.92 0.66 -0.04
C ILE A 198 -8.51 1.25 -1.32
N GLY A 199 -9.50 0.58 -1.89
CA GLY A 199 -10.36 1.12 -2.95
C GLY A 199 -11.76 1.36 -2.40
N VAL A 200 -12.26 2.60 -2.50
CA VAL A 200 -13.60 3.00 -2.05
C VAL A 200 -14.40 3.39 -3.29
N HIS A 201 -15.17 2.48 -3.87
CA HIS A 201 -15.91 2.72 -5.11
C HIS A 201 -15.01 3.30 -6.23
N ALA A 202 -13.82 2.73 -6.40
CA ALA A 202 -12.73 3.23 -7.25
C ALA A 202 -12.51 2.34 -8.48
N GLU A 203 -11.63 2.77 -9.37
CA GLU A 203 -11.09 1.95 -10.44
C GLU A 203 -9.60 1.66 -10.17
N ILE A 204 -9.24 0.38 -9.94
CA ILE A 204 -7.85 -0.01 -9.68
C ILE A 204 -7.43 -1.14 -10.60
N ARG A 205 -6.24 -0.98 -11.21
CA ARG A 205 -5.56 -2.02 -11.97
C ARG A 205 -4.19 -2.23 -11.38
N ALA A 206 -3.88 -3.46 -10.99
CA ALA A 206 -2.61 -3.83 -10.39
C ALA A 206 -2.00 -5.03 -11.11
N GLU A 207 -0.72 -4.94 -11.45
CA GLU A 207 0.06 -6.03 -12.02
C GLU A 207 1.39 -6.22 -11.28
N ASN A 208 1.78 -7.47 -11.02
CA ASN A 208 3.01 -7.84 -10.32
C ASN A 208 3.19 -7.17 -8.95
N CYS A 209 2.12 -6.94 -8.18
CA CYS A 209 2.23 -6.27 -6.90
C CYS A 209 2.33 -7.25 -5.73
N LEU A 210 3.09 -6.85 -4.70
CA LEU A 210 3.26 -7.59 -3.45
C LEU A 210 2.73 -6.77 -2.28
N PHE A 211 1.78 -7.36 -1.53
CA PHE A 211 1.21 -6.75 -0.32
C PHE A 211 1.43 -7.70 0.86
N TYR A 212 2.12 -7.24 1.92
CA TYR A 212 2.42 -8.08 3.07
C TYR A 212 2.61 -7.29 4.36
N ARG A 213 2.50 -7.95 5.51
CA ARG A 213 2.59 -7.34 6.84
C ARG A 213 1.69 -6.10 7.03
N ASN A 214 0.54 -6.08 6.38
CA ASN A 214 -0.45 -5.03 6.57
C ASN A 214 -1.41 -5.48 7.69
N THR A 215 -1.49 -4.74 8.79
CA THR A 215 -2.21 -5.17 10.01
C THR A 215 -3.72 -5.25 9.81
N GLY A 216 -4.27 -4.41 8.93
CA GLY A 216 -5.63 -4.53 8.42
C GLY A 216 -5.71 -5.55 7.28
N PHE A 217 -6.29 -5.18 6.17
CA PHE A 217 -6.31 -6.01 4.97
C PHE A 217 -5.13 -5.68 4.06
N SER A 218 -4.55 -6.69 3.41
CA SER A 218 -3.57 -6.38 2.37
C SER A 218 -4.21 -5.62 1.23
N ILE A 219 -5.42 -6.03 0.79
CA ILE A 219 -6.24 -5.34 -0.19
C ILE A 219 -7.66 -5.24 0.37
N GLN A 220 -8.21 -4.02 0.41
CA GLN A 220 -9.55 -3.72 0.91
C GLN A 220 -10.34 -2.95 -0.15
N LEU A 221 -11.44 -3.54 -0.64
CA LEU A 221 -12.30 -3.00 -1.69
C LEU A 221 -13.69 -2.78 -1.12
N GLU A 222 -14.08 -1.52 -0.96
CA GLU A 222 -15.27 -1.13 -0.23
C GLU A 222 -16.26 -0.36 -1.12
N TYR A 223 -17.53 -0.59 -0.88
CA TYR A 223 -18.65 0.16 -1.43
C TYR A 223 -18.72 0.14 -2.96
N GLY A 224 -18.43 -1.02 -3.58
CA GLY A 224 -18.44 -1.17 -5.03
C GLY A 224 -17.15 -0.75 -5.72
N GLY A 225 -17.18 -0.60 -7.04
CA GLY A 225 -16.02 -0.22 -7.86
C GLY A 225 -15.59 -1.26 -8.88
N ASP A 226 -14.48 -1.01 -9.58
CA ASP A 226 -14.00 -1.83 -10.69
C ASP A 226 -12.51 -2.15 -10.52
N TYR A 227 -12.18 -3.43 -10.32
CA TYR A 227 -10.90 -3.85 -9.82
C TYR A 227 -10.31 -4.99 -10.65
N PHE A 228 -9.03 -4.86 -11.06
CA PHE A 228 -8.29 -5.88 -11.81
C PHE A 228 -6.92 -6.11 -11.19
N PHE A 229 -6.63 -7.35 -10.85
CA PHE A 229 -5.36 -7.77 -10.25
C PHE A 229 -4.78 -8.92 -11.07
N ASP A 230 -3.60 -8.71 -11.63
CA ASP A 230 -2.88 -9.69 -12.44
C ASP A 230 -1.53 -10.01 -11.80
N TYR A 231 -1.23 -11.29 -11.56
CA TYR A 231 0.02 -11.74 -10.95
C TYR A 231 0.35 -11.04 -9.62
N CYS A 232 -0.66 -10.72 -8.81
CA CYS A 232 -0.44 -10.11 -7.52
C CYS A 232 -0.35 -11.15 -6.40
N THR A 233 0.48 -10.87 -5.41
CA THR A 233 0.57 -11.66 -4.17
C THR A 233 0.14 -10.77 -3.01
N ALA A 234 -0.90 -11.17 -2.30
CA ALA A 234 -1.34 -10.54 -1.06
C ALA A 234 -1.29 -11.55 0.08
N THR A 235 -0.58 -11.20 1.15
CA THR A 235 -0.39 -12.09 2.29
C THR A 235 -0.66 -11.39 3.62
N SER A 236 -1.12 -12.16 4.61
CA SER A 236 -1.31 -11.70 5.99
C SER A 236 -0.56 -12.56 7.00
N PHE A 237 0.64 -13.03 6.66
CA PHE A 237 1.48 -13.71 7.63
C PHE A 237 2.00 -12.73 8.68
N GLY A 238 1.98 -13.16 9.94
CA GLY A 238 2.50 -12.36 11.06
C GLY A 238 1.60 -11.19 11.49
N VAL A 239 0.40 -11.06 10.91
CA VAL A 239 -0.60 -10.04 11.27
C VAL A 239 -1.98 -10.65 11.42
N ASP A 240 -2.90 -9.93 12.08
CA ASP A 240 -4.27 -10.37 12.31
C ASP A 240 -5.24 -10.11 11.15
N GLY A 241 -4.80 -9.40 10.12
CA GLY A 241 -5.59 -9.09 8.93
C GLY A 241 -5.83 -10.28 8.00
N GLU A 242 -6.53 -10.05 6.92
CA GLU A 242 -6.75 -10.98 5.82
C GLU A 242 -6.14 -10.41 4.53
N ALA A 243 -5.88 -11.27 3.55
CA ALA A 243 -5.28 -10.83 2.29
C ALA A 243 -6.21 -9.93 1.48
N LEU A 244 -7.52 -10.25 1.46
CA LEU A 244 -8.50 -9.54 0.65
C LEU A 244 -9.83 -9.37 1.39
N ARG A 245 -10.37 -8.16 1.37
CA ARG A 245 -11.75 -7.86 1.70
C ARG A 245 -12.47 -7.23 0.51
N MET A 246 -13.69 -7.65 0.24
CA MET A 246 -14.58 -7.04 -0.75
C MET A 246 -15.96 -6.80 -0.15
N SER A 247 -16.49 -5.57 -0.28
CA SER A 247 -17.83 -5.19 0.17
C SER A 247 -18.52 -4.29 -0.86
N ASN A 248 -19.77 -4.62 -1.17
CA ASN A 248 -20.65 -3.76 -1.95
C ASN A 248 -21.60 -2.92 -1.07
N VAL A 249 -21.46 -3.01 0.25
CA VAL A 249 -22.37 -2.46 1.25
C VAL A 249 -21.80 -1.19 1.88
N LEU A 250 -22.52 -0.10 1.80
CA LEU A 250 -22.29 1.13 2.57
C LEU A 250 -23.35 1.25 3.66
N CYS A 251 -22.95 1.04 4.92
CA CYS A 251 -23.82 1.26 6.07
C CYS A 251 -24.10 2.76 6.25
N ARG A 252 -25.36 3.15 6.38
CA ARG A 252 -25.81 4.52 6.62
C ARG A 252 -26.18 4.77 8.08
N SER A 253 -26.39 3.70 8.86
CA SER A 253 -26.61 3.71 10.30
C SER A 253 -25.52 2.91 11.01
N VAL A 254 -25.30 3.18 12.31
CA VAL A 254 -24.24 2.53 13.11
C VAL A 254 -24.42 1.01 13.19
N ASP A 255 -25.69 0.56 13.28
CA ASP A 255 -26.06 -0.86 13.31
C ASP A 255 -26.20 -1.49 11.91
N CYS A 256 -25.95 -0.68 10.85
CA CYS A 256 -26.11 -1.07 9.46
C CYS A 256 -27.54 -1.58 9.13
N ALA A 257 -28.56 -1.11 9.85
CA ALA A 257 -29.96 -1.36 9.49
C ALA A 257 -30.36 -0.61 8.23
N GLU A 258 -29.79 0.58 8.03
CA GLU A 258 -29.89 1.34 6.79
C GLU A 258 -28.58 1.22 6.03
N PHE A 259 -28.64 0.80 4.79
CA PHE A 259 -27.48 0.65 3.92
C PHE A 259 -27.80 0.97 2.45
N SER A 260 -26.76 1.24 1.70
CA SER A 260 -26.79 1.34 0.24
C SER A 260 -25.89 0.26 -0.36
N LEU A 261 -26.28 -0.22 -1.53
CA LEU A 261 -25.54 -1.21 -2.31
C LEU A 261 -24.99 -0.56 -3.57
N PHE A 262 -23.74 -0.86 -3.89
CA PHE A 262 -23.08 -0.38 -5.10
C PHE A 262 -22.47 -1.56 -5.86
N PRO A 263 -22.57 -1.58 -7.20
CA PRO A 263 -21.96 -2.64 -7.99
C PRO A 263 -20.43 -2.71 -7.74
N LEU A 264 -19.95 -3.89 -7.40
CA LEU A 264 -18.53 -4.23 -7.29
C LEU A 264 -18.20 -5.23 -8.38
N ARG A 265 -17.22 -4.91 -9.22
CA ARG A 265 -16.63 -5.85 -10.16
C ARG A 265 -15.17 -6.06 -9.82
N ALA A 266 -14.75 -7.31 -9.55
CA ALA A 266 -13.38 -7.66 -9.22
C ALA A 266 -12.91 -8.87 -10.02
N ARG A 267 -11.74 -8.78 -10.64
CA ARG A 267 -11.11 -9.84 -11.43
C ARG A 267 -9.68 -10.05 -10.95
N PHE A 268 -9.40 -11.27 -10.55
CA PHE A 268 -8.09 -11.70 -10.11
C PHE A 268 -7.59 -12.80 -11.04
N ARG A 269 -6.40 -12.62 -11.63
CA ARG A 269 -5.76 -13.63 -12.48
C ARG A 269 -4.35 -13.91 -12.00
N ASN A 270 -4.01 -15.18 -11.90
CA ASN A 270 -2.67 -15.61 -11.47
C ASN A 270 -2.26 -15.01 -10.10
N CYS A 271 -3.19 -14.84 -9.18
CA CYS A 271 -2.92 -14.20 -7.89
C CYS A 271 -2.74 -15.25 -6.76
N ILE A 272 -2.01 -14.86 -5.72
CA ILE A 272 -1.87 -15.62 -4.48
C ILE A 272 -2.47 -14.81 -3.33
N LEU A 273 -3.49 -15.36 -2.67
CA LEU A 273 -4.17 -14.78 -1.52
C LEU A 273 -4.07 -15.74 -0.35
N THR A 274 -3.10 -15.54 0.54
CA THR A 274 -2.80 -16.48 1.63
C THR A 274 -2.30 -15.78 2.89
N GLY A 275 -2.19 -16.50 3.99
CA GLY A 275 -1.76 -15.96 5.27
C GLY A 275 -2.00 -16.88 6.44
N SER A 276 -1.91 -16.35 7.66
CA SER A 276 -2.00 -17.12 8.90
C SER A 276 -3.42 -17.59 9.21
N ARG A 277 -4.44 -16.74 8.97
CA ARG A 277 -5.84 -17.03 9.31
C ARG A 277 -6.44 -18.13 8.42
N PRO A 278 -7.53 -18.77 8.89
CA PRO A 278 -8.24 -19.80 8.12
C PRO A 278 -8.80 -19.30 6.80
N ASP A 279 -9.35 -18.08 6.80
CA ASP A 279 -9.83 -17.40 5.62
C ASP A 279 -8.93 -16.20 5.31
N GLN A 280 -8.60 -16.05 4.06
CA GLN A 280 -7.81 -14.94 3.54
C GLN A 280 -8.59 -14.08 2.56
N VAL A 281 -9.85 -14.42 2.36
CA VAL A 281 -10.84 -13.64 1.60
C VAL A 281 -12.05 -13.41 2.49
N SER A 282 -12.46 -12.16 2.59
CA SER A 282 -13.66 -11.73 3.32
C SER A 282 -14.61 -11.06 2.33
N LEU A 283 -15.87 -11.48 2.34
CA LEU A 283 -16.92 -10.94 1.48
C LEU A 283 -18.04 -10.37 2.33
N GLU A 284 -18.53 -9.20 1.94
CA GLU A 284 -19.75 -8.64 2.51
C GLU A 284 -20.72 -8.24 1.38
N ASN A 285 -21.85 -8.92 1.32
CA ASN A 285 -22.93 -8.66 0.38
C ASN A 285 -24.27 -8.80 1.09
N ARG A 286 -25.16 -7.84 0.88
CA ARG A 286 -26.53 -7.89 1.42
C ARG A 286 -27.57 -7.93 0.30
N SER A 287 -27.17 -8.31 -0.91
CA SER A 287 -28.06 -8.45 -2.07
C SER A 287 -28.17 -9.89 -2.51
N SER A 288 -29.35 -10.28 -2.97
CA SER A 288 -29.54 -11.50 -3.75
C SER A 288 -29.25 -11.32 -5.24
N ASP A 289 -29.03 -10.09 -5.69
CA ASP A 289 -28.66 -9.78 -7.08
C ASP A 289 -27.17 -10.00 -7.28
N ALA A 290 -26.82 -11.05 -8.03
CA ALA A 290 -25.44 -11.41 -8.32
C ALA A 290 -24.67 -10.34 -9.12
N THR A 291 -25.37 -9.41 -9.78
CA THR A 291 -24.72 -8.32 -10.55
C THR A 291 -24.13 -7.25 -9.65
N LEU A 292 -24.56 -7.18 -8.40
CA LEU A 292 -24.05 -6.21 -7.42
C LEU A 292 -22.76 -6.64 -6.72
N LEU A 293 -22.39 -7.93 -6.80
CA LEU A 293 -21.11 -8.45 -6.36
C LEU A 293 -20.57 -9.43 -7.38
N ASP A 294 -20.01 -8.90 -8.48
CA ASP A 294 -19.47 -9.67 -9.60
C ASP A 294 -17.96 -9.84 -9.46
N TYR A 295 -17.52 -11.01 -9.04
CA TYR A 295 -16.11 -11.32 -8.88
C TYR A 295 -15.72 -12.63 -9.54
N SER A 296 -14.46 -12.74 -9.94
CA SER A 296 -13.88 -14.01 -10.39
C SER A 296 -12.39 -14.10 -10.09
N PHE A 297 -11.97 -15.33 -9.86
CA PHE A 297 -10.56 -15.69 -9.69
C PHE A 297 -10.21 -16.73 -10.75
N ALA A 298 -9.13 -16.51 -11.49
CA ALA A 298 -8.65 -17.42 -12.52
C ALA A 298 -7.17 -17.73 -12.30
N HIS A 299 -6.82 -19.01 -12.22
CA HIS A 299 -5.46 -19.47 -11.92
C HIS A 299 -4.89 -18.89 -10.62
N CYS A 300 -5.74 -18.78 -9.59
CA CYS A 300 -5.37 -18.20 -8.30
C CYS A 300 -5.15 -19.28 -7.22
N LEU A 301 -4.26 -18.97 -6.29
CA LEU A 301 -4.16 -19.68 -5.02
C LEU A 301 -4.90 -18.86 -3.97
N VAL A 302 -5.90 -19.45 -3.35
CA VAL A 302 -6.68 -18.81 -2.28
C VAL A 302 -6.67 -19.69 -1.03
N LYS A 303 -6.85 -19.10 0.14
CA LYS A 303 -7.00 -19.86 1.37
C LYS A 303 -8.32 -19.50 2.01
N VAL A 304 -9.28 -20.40 1.94
CA VAL A 304 -10.63 -20.24 2.51
C VAL A 304 -11.10 -21.55 3.15
N ARG A 305 -11.70 -21.44 4.33
CA ARG A 305 -12.22 -22.58 5.10
C ARG A 305 -13.63 -22.32 5.62
N ASP A 306 -13.80 -21.24 6.34
CA ASP A 306 -15.07 -20.90 6.98
C ASP A 306 -15.97 -20.11 6.02
N LEU A 307 -15.38 -19.36 5.09
CA LEU A 307 -16.09 -18.66 4.03
C LEU A 307 -16.96 -19.59 3.16
N ILE A 308 -16.50 -20.80 2.91
CA ILE A 308 -17.22 -21.78 2.05
C ILE A 308 -18.19 -22.68 2.81
N LYS A 309 -18.49 -22.39 4.08
CA LYS A 309 -19.49 -23.13 4.85
C LYS A 309 -20.92 -22.78 4.36
N PRO A 310 -21.90 -23.71 4.59
CA PRO A 310 -23.29 -23.53 4.10
C PRO A 310 -23.98 -22.23 4.52
N ASN A 311 -23.58 -21.64 5.63
CA ASN A 311 -24.14 -20.40 6.17
C ASN A 311 -23.37 -19.12 5.79
N ALA A 312 -22.40 -19.23 4.89
CA ALA A 312 -21.61 -18.10 4.39
C ALA A 312 -21.71 -17.99 2.85
N TYR A 313 -20.64 -18.29 2.13
CA TYR A 313 -20.58 -18.25 0.66
C TYR A 313 -20.15 -19.61 0.09
N PRO A 314 -21.00 -20.66 0.19
CA PRO A 314 -20.64 -22.03 -0.22
C PRO A 314 -20.27 -22.13 -1.71
N GLU A 315 -20.78 -21.23 -2.54
CA GLU A 315 -20.52 -21.18 -3.97
C GLU A 315 -19.21 -20.43 -4.33
N PHE A 316 -18.49 -19.87 -3.37
CA PHE A 316 -17.28 -19.05 -3.63
C PHE A 316 -16.30 -19.74 -4.59
N LEU A 317 -16.04 -21.02 -4.41
CA LEU A 317 -15.11 -21.75 -5.27
C LEU A 317 -15.63 -21.97 -6.70
N SER A 318 -16.91 -21.75 -6.98
CA SER A 318 -17.45 -21.79 -8.34
C SER A 318 -17.03 -20.55 -9.17
N TYR A 319 -16.73 -19.44 -8.48
CA TYR A 319 -16.18 -18.22 -9.08
C TYR A 319 -14.64 -18.22 -9.11
N CYS A 320 -14.00 -19.33 -8.72
CA CYS A 320 -12.57 -19.52 -8.58
C CYS A 320 -12.11 -20.67 -9.48
N GLN A 321 -12.00 -20.44 -10.80
CA GLN A 321 -11.76 -21.51 -11.78
C GLN A 321 -10.71 -21.16 -12.84
N PRO A 322 -9.60 -21.93 -12.92
CA PRO A 322 -9.15 -22.89 -11.90
C PRO A 322 -8.55 -22.16 -10.70
N CYS A 323 -8.72 -22.75 -9.51
CA CYS A 323 -8.05 -22.26 -8.31
C CYS A 323 -7.53 -23.44 -7.46
N LEU A 324 -6.53 -23.12 -6.64
CA LEU A 324 -6.07 -24.01 -5.58
C LEU A 324 -6.49 -23.43 -4.23
N ASN A 325 -7.32 -24.16 -3.50
CA ASN A 325 -7.63 -23.81 -2.12
C ASN A 325 -6.51 -24.32 -1.20
N LEU A 326 -5.75 -23.40 -0.65
CA LEU A 326 -4.60 -23.68 0.21
C LEU A 326 -5.04 -24.09 1.62
N THR A 327 -4.24 -24.94 2.23
CA THR A 327 -4.36 -25.36 3.61
C THR A 327 -3.11 -24.97 4.41
N VAL A 328 -3.14 -25.18 5.73
CA VAL A 328 -1.96 -24.96 6.59
C VAL A 328 -0.77 -25.84 6.27
N LYS A 329 -0.97 -26.90 5.48
CA LYS A 329 0.08 -27.85 5.08
C LYS A 329 0.79 -27.45 3.79
N ASP A 330 0.20 -26.54 3.03
CA ASP A 330 0.74 -26.14 1.73
C ASP A 330 1.87 -25.12 1.92
N THR A 331 3.03 -25.42 1.37
CA THR A 331 4.15 -24.49 1.25
C THR A 331 4.02 -23.75 -0.07
N VAL A 332 4.15 -22.43 -0.04
CA VAL A 332 4.11 -21.59 -1.24
C VAL A 332 5.42 -20.82 -1.39
N PHE A 333 5.91 -20.25 -0.30
CA PHE A 333 7.03 -19.31 -0.29
C PHE A 333 8.29 -19.91 0.33
N LEU A 334 9.44 -19.32 0.00
CA LEU A 334 10.74 -19.74 0.48
C LEU A 334 10.88 -19.56 2.00
N ASP A 335 10.61 -18.36 2.50
CA ASP A 335 10.74 -18.05 3.93
C ASP A 335 9.83 -16.90 4.35
N ILE A 336 8.70 -17.23 4.93
CA ILE A 336 7.74 -16.26 5.43
C ILE A 336 8.22 -15.51 6.69
N GLY A 337 9.18 -16.07 7.43
CA GLY A 337 9.75 -15.46 8.63
C GLY A 337 10.65 -14.26 8.28
N GLU A 338 11.37 -14.38 7.16
CA GLU A 338 12.27 -13.36 6.63
C GLU A 338 11.62 -12.53 5.51
N ASP A 339 10.29 -12.52 5.41
CA ASP A 339 9.52 -11.83 4.36
C ASP A 339 9.94 -12.16 2.93
N ASN A 340 10.50 -13.35 2.75
CA ASN A 340 10.88 -13.84 1.44
C ASN A 340 9.71 -14.59 0.77
N PHE A 341 8.88 -13.83 0.06
CA PHE A 341 7.69 -14.33 -0.63
C PHE A 341 7.99 -14.84 -2.05
N ARG A 342 9.25 -15.07 -2.40
CA ARG A 342 9.61 -15.83 -3.60
C ARG A 342 9.15 -17.27 -3.44
N LEU A 343 8.82 -17.91 -4.55
CA LEU A 343 8.24 -19.23 -4.52
C LEU A 343 9.28 -20.29 -4.11
N ASP A 344 8.86 -21.26 -3.28
CA ASP A 344 9.67 -22.44 -2.98
C ASP A 344 9.82 -23.31 -4.24
N THR A 345 11.04 -23.46 -4.73
CA THR A 345 11.33 -24.11 -6.00
C THR A 345 10.90 -25.58 -6.07
N LEU A 346 10.78 -26.25 -4.93
CA LEU A 346 10.48 -27.68 -4.85
C LEU A 346 9.04 -27.98 -4.43
N ARG A 347 8.43 -27.10 -3.62
CA ARG A 347 7.18 -27.39 -2.93
C ARG A 347 6.05 -26.43 -3.27
N SER A 348 6.34 -25.31 -3.94
CA SER A 348 5.31 -24.31 -4.21
C SER A 348 4.24 -24.85 -5.16
N ARG A 349 2.99 -24.80 -4.71
CA ARG A 349 1.84 -25.12 -5.56
C ARG A 349 1.52 -24.05 -6.59
N ALA A 350 2.17 -22.88 -6.50
CA ALA A 350 2.06 -21.80 -7.48
C ALA A 350 2.88 -22.07 -8.75
N ASN A 351 3.89 -22.98 -8.65
CA ASN A 351 4.75 -23.36 -9.75
C ASN A 351 3.92 -23.89 -10.94
N ARG A 352 4.05 -23.24 -12.09
CA ARG A 352 3.39 -23.53 -13.38
C ARG A 352 1.86 -23.57 -13.31
N PHE A 353 1.27 -22.89 -12.35
CA PHE A 353 -0.18 -22.87 -12.17
C PHE A 353 -0.87 -21.71 -12.88
N GLY A 354 -0.14 -20.69 -13.25
CA GLY A 354 -0.67 -19.51 -13.94
C GLY A 354 -1.04 -19.77 -15.41
N THR A 355 -1.63 -18.77 -16.01
CA THR A 355 -1.91 -18.70 -17.45
C THR A 355 -1.20 -17.50 -18.05
N PRO A 356 -0.61 -17.58 -19.25
CA PRO A 356 0.10 -16.47 -19.84
C PRO A 356 -0.79 -15.23 -20.03
N ILE A 357 -0.27 -14.08 -19.64
CA ILE A 357 -0.84 -12.77 -19.98
C ILE A 357 0.16 -12.09 -20.91
N PRO A 358 -0.15 -11.92 -22.20
CA PRO A 358 0.83 -11.52 -23.23
C PRO A 358 1.48 -10.15 -22.97
N THR A 359 0.87 -9.30 -22.16
CA THR A 359 1.38 -7.96 -21.84
C THR A 359 2.27 -7.95 -20.58
N ILE A 360 2.32 -9.04 -19.79
CA ILE A 360 3.07 -9.13 -18.54
C ILE A 360 4.10 -10.27 -18.65
N LEU A 361 5.23 -9.95 -19.27
CA LEU A 361 6.26 -10.94 -19.62
C LEU A 361 7.31 -11.16 -18.54
N LYS A 362 7.40 -10.26 -17.57
CA LYS A 362 8.36 -10.33 -16.48
C LYS A 362 7.66 -10.29 -15.13
N ASP A 363 8.26 -10.90 -14.15
CA ASP A 363 7.83 -10.87 -12.75
C ASP A 363 8.36 -9.62 -12.01
N LEU A 364 8.06 -9.50 -10.73
CA LEU A 364 8.49 -8.38 -9.88
C LEU A 364 10.02 -8.27 -9.77
N ASP A 365 10.75 -9.40 -9.79
CA ASP A 365 12.21 -9.44 -9.81
C ASP A 365 12.80 -9.23 -11.22
N GLY A 366 11.95 -9.21 -12.26
CA GLY A 366 12.31 -9.08 -13.66
C GLY A 366 12.72 -10.35 -14.36
N LYS A 367 12.47 -11.46 -13.73
CA LYS A 367 12.63 -12.75 -14.35
C LYS A 367 11.58 -12.92 -15.44
N GLN A 368 12.01 -13.55 -16.54
CA GLN A 368 11.11 -13.86 -17.65
C GLN A 368 10.07 -14.90 -17.20
N ARG A 369 8.78 -14.61 -17.37
CA ARG A 369 7.73 -15.58 -17.13
C ARG A 369 7.72 -16.67 -18.20
N ASP A 370 7.40 -17.91 -17.79
CA ASP A 370 7.16 -18.99 -18.73
C ASP A 370 5.99 -18.63 -19.66
N LEU A 371 6.20 -18.74 -20.97
CA LEU A 371 5.21 -18.33 -21.98
C LEU A 371 4.08 -19.33 -22.17
N ILE A 372 4.15 -20.51 -21.54
CA ILE A 372 3.15 -21.58 -21.65
C ILE A 372 2.43 -21.78 -20.31
N ALA A 373 3.18 -21.87 -19.23
CA ALA A 373 2.68 -22.14 -17.90
C ALA A 373 3.46 -21.33 -16.86
N PRO A 374 3.22 -20.01 -16.77
CA PRO A 374 3.89 -19.17 -15.78
C PRO A 374 3.46 -19.55 -14.37
N ASP A 375 4.22 -19.10 -13.40
CA ASP A 375 3.85 -19.25 -12.00
C ASP A 375 2.73 -18.28 -11.61
N ALA A 376 1.93 -18.65 -10.64
CA ALA A 376 1.00 -17.71 -10.02
C ALA A 376 1.72 -16.83 -8.99
N GLY A 377 1.23 -15.59 -8.82
CA GLY A 377 1.82 -14.58 -7.94
C GLY A 377 2.81 -13.66 -8.64
N CYS A 378 3.37 -12.75 -7.85
CA CYS A 378 4.24 -11.71 -8.37
C CYS A 378 5.68 -12.18 -8.66
N PHE A 379 6.04 -13.43 -8.35
CA PHE A 379 7.37 -13.99 -8.60
C PHE A 379 7.31 -15.23 -9.48
N GLU A 380 8.37 -15.44 -10.25
CA GLU A 380 8.60 -16.60 -11.12
C GLU A 380 9.81 -17.41 -10.63
N ILE A 381 9.72 -18.74 -10.66
CA ILE A 381 10.83 -19.64 -10.41
C ILE A 381 11.74 -19.67 -11.67
N GLU A 382 13.04 -19.53 -11.48
CA GLU A 382 14.00 -19.76 -12.56
C GLU A 382 14.12 -21.27 -12.87
N PHE A 383 14.07 -21.60 -14.14
CA PHE A 383 14.29 -22.94 -14.65
C PHE A 383 15.70 -23.07 -15.25
#